data_6b396a116faa14ca88432d61b58e5a14
#
_entry.id   6b396a116faa14ca88432d61b58e5a14
#
_cell.length_a   1.000
_cell.length_b   1.000
_cell.length_c   1.000
_cell.angle_alpha   90.00
_cell.angle_beta   90.00
_cell.angle_gamma   90.00
#
_symmetry.space_group_name_H-M   'P 1'
#
loop_
_entity.id
_entity.type
_entity.pdbx_description
1 polymer ?
#
loop_
_entity_poly.entity_id
_entity_poly.type
_entity_poly.pdbx_seq_one_letter_code
_entity_poly.pdbx_strand_id
1 'polypeptide(L)'
;MSLFVTTSEVHAVVGEIRRQQVIDIVRGAVFVGVLLLAWLTLHPFEDLSNMQIGEVSTGNELPTYAIFGGLAVLTMMLTMRDNVRGLATLLTPAFVLFIGWLCVTVLLSFDPSTSIRRFSLTACVIAVTAGLPLLARSQHELMRWLSIAGLVLLAACFLGILLAPHLAIHLATDPQEPGLAGNWRGSFAHKNVAAAIMVMLLFFGISFIHAGKWISGVIVIGLSSLFLLFAAGKSSLTLCLAVLILTSLTSVIRSFAARVVLLLTPLALLNLLSVGTVMNSGLAAIAQLLPLDASFTGRVDIWSFALQSLQSKLATGYGFASFWGSSAIQSLPEGKEWAGFASHSHNGYLDTALGMGLPGLAFLFVALVVKPLRDFQNADEGGNNGPLTMAFLRVWLFGIYLSSMESFFLDRADATWVTFLVAVFGLHYLARFRAQV
;
A
#
# COMPACT_ATOMS: atom_id res chain seq x y z
N MET A 1 -6.27 -59.84 -9.60
CA MET A 1 -6.96 -58.81 -10.39
C MET A 1 -5.90 -57.81 -10.82
N SER A 2 -5.34 -57.98 -12.03
CA SER A 2 -4.24 -57.12 -12.53
C SER A 2 -4.82 -55.78 -13.01
N LEU A 3 -4.45 -54.70 -12.35
CA LEU A 3 -4.74 -53.33 -12.82
C LEU A 3 -3.81 -53.03 -14.02
N PHE A 4 -4.27 -53.34 -15.24
CA PHE A 4 -3.64 -52.83 -16.45
C PHE A 4 -4.09 -51.38 -16.64
N VAL A 5 -3.23 -50.43 -16.28
CA VAL A 5 -3.42 -49.03 -16.66
C VAL A 5 -3.25 -48.91 -18.16
N THR A 6 -4.25 -48.45 -18.87
CA THR A 6 -4.21 -48.31 -20.33
C THR A 6 -3.31 -47.15 -20.75
N THR A 7 -2.68 -47.23 -21.91
CA THR A 7 -1.86 -46.12 -22.47
C THR A 7 -2.65 -44.81 -22.60
N SER A 8 -3.96 -44.88 -22.85
CA SER A 8 -4.84 -43.72 -22.92
C SER A 8 -5.01 -43.05 -21.55
N GLU A 9 -5.11 -43.80 -20.46
CA GLU A 9 -5.18 -43.25 -19.08
C GLU A 9 -3.87 -42.58 -18.67
N VAL A 10 -2.71 -43.15 -19.05
CA VAL A 10 -1.40 -42.55 -18.84
C VAL A 10 -1.29 -41.21 -19.58
N HIS A 11 -1.68 -41.16 -20.85
CA HIS A 11 -1.69 -39.91 -21.64
C HIS A 11 -2.62 -38.85 -21.06
N ALA A 12 -3.80 -39.21 -20.59
CA ALA A 12 -4.75 -38.30 -19.95
C ALA A 12 -4.15 -37.72 -18.65
N VAL A 13 -3.54 -38.54 -17.79
CA VAL A 13 -2.88 -38.13 -16.54
C VAL A 13 -1.70 -37.19 -16.82
N VAL A 14 -0.84 -37.53 -17.79
CA VAL A 14 0.30 -36.70 -18.20
C VAL A 14 -0.18 -35.34 -18.75
N GLY A 15 -1.26 -35.34 -19.54
CA GLY A 15 -1.88 -34.12 -20.05
C GLY A 15 -2.40 -33.21 -18.94
N GLU A 16 -3.07 -33.79 -17.94
CA GLU A 16 -3.59 -33.03 -16.78
C GLU A 16 -2.44 -32.47 -15.92
N ILE A 17 -1.38 -33.24 -15.68
CA ILE A 17 -0.19 -32.77 -14.95
C ILE A 17 0.45 -31.58 -15.68
N ARG A 18 0.64 -31.65 -16.99
CA ARG A 18 1.18 -30.54 -17.79
C ARG A 18 0.29 -29.31 -17.71
N ARG A 19 -1.01 -29.47 -17.87
CA ARG A 19 -1.98 -28.38 -17.76
C ARG A 19 -1.90 -27.71 -16.40
N GLN A 20 -1.79 -28.48 -15.33
CA GLN A 20 -1.70 -27.97 -13.97
C GLN A 20 -0.39 -27.20 -13.75
N GLN A 21 0.74 -27.70 -14.25
CA GLN A 21 2.03 -26.99 -14.20
C GLN A 21 1.99 -25.65 -14.92
N VAL A 22 1.37 -25.58 -16.09
CA VAL A 22 1.19 -24.31 -16.83
C VAL A 22 0.36 -23.31 -16.01
N ILE A 23 -0.72 -23.76 -15.38
CA ILE A 23 -1.56 -22.88 -14.54
C ILE A 23 -0.76 -22.35 -13.35
N ASP A 24 0.07 -23.17 -12.71
CA ASP A 24 0.88 -22.74 -11.57
C ASP A 24 1.96 -21.73 -11.99
N ILE A 25 2.55 -21.89 -13.16
CA ILE A 25 3.46 -20.90 -13.74
C ILE A 25 2.72 -19.56 -13.99
N VAL A 26 1.52 -19.63 -14.59
CA VAL A 26 0.71 -18.44 -14.87
C VAL A 26 0.33 -17.71 -13.57
N ARG A 27 -0.06 -18.43 -12.52
CA ARG A 27 -0.36 -17.84 -11.20
C ARG A 27 0.83 -17.09 -10.62
N GLY A 28 2.02 -17.72 -10.64
CA GLY A 28 3.25 -17.09 -10.17
C GLY A 28 3.63 -15.86 -11.00
N ALA A 29 3.50 -15.96 -12.34
CA ALA A 29 3.77 -14.85 -13.24
C ALA A 29 2.81 -13.69 -13.01
N VAL A 30 1.50 -13.94 -12.80
CA VAL A 30 0.51 -12.90 -12.46
C VAL A 30 0.85 -12.27 -11.12
N PHE A 31 1.14 -13.05 -10.08
CA PHE A 31 1.49 -12.53 -8.77
C PHE A 31 2.72 -11.60 -8.82
N VAL A 32 3.82 -12.10 -9.38
CA VAL A 32 5.07 -11.34 -9.50
C VAL A 32 4.88 -10.15 -10.43
N GLY A 33 4.19 -10.33 -11.55
CA GLY A 33 3.92 -9.29 -12.53
C GLY A 33 3.11 -8.12 -11.97
N VAL A 34 2.07 -8.40 -11.17
CA VAL A 34 1.28 -7.34 -10.50
C VAL A 34 2.13 -6.54 -9.53
N LEU A 35 2.93 -7.20 -8.69
CA LEU A 35 3.80 -6.49 -7.75
C LEU A 35 4.86 -5.66 -8.47
N LEU A 36 5.50 -6.23 -9.48
CA LEU A 36 6.51 -5.50 -10.26
C LEU A 36 5.89 -4.33 -11.02
N LEU A 37 4.70 -4.50 -11.60
CA LEU A 37 3.99 -3.40 -12.26
C LEU A 37 3.64 -2.27 -11.30
N ALA A 38 3.20 -2.58 -10.08
CA ALA A 38 2.92 -1.57 -9.06
C ALA A 38 4.20 -0.88 -8.55
N TRP A 39 5.30 -1.63 -8.38
CA TRP A 39 6.55 -1.10 -7.83
C TRP A 39 7.42 -0.38 -8.87
N LEU A 40 7.47 -0.88 -10.11
CA LEU A 40 8.27 -0.27 -11.20
C LEU A 40 7.45 0.73 -12.00
N THR A 41 6.11 0.65 -11.97
CA THR A 41 5.19 1.40 -12.83
C THR A 41 5.40 1.10 -14.33
N LEU A 42 4.70 1.77 -15.21
CA LEU A 42 4.96 1.70 -16.66
C LEU A 42 6.04 2.68 -17.12
N HIS A 43 6.39 3.64 -16.27
CA HIS A 43 7.40 4.66 -16.52
C HIS A 43 8.42 4.66 -15.38
N PRO A 44 9.23 3.57 -15.21
CA PRO A 44 10.28 3.55 -14.21
C PRO A 44 11.39 4.54 -14.60
N PHE A 45 12.04 5.11 -13.61
CA PHE A 45 13.15 6.05 -13.83
C PHE A 45 12.74 7.30 -14.64
N GLU A 46 11.60 7.88 -14.31
CA GLU A 46 11.11 9.11 -14.94
C GLU A 46 12.13 10.25 -14.76
N ASP A 47 12.37 11.02 -15.84
CA ASP A 47 13.22 12.20 -15.78
C ASP A 47 12.46 13.37 -15.17
N LEU A 48 12.81 13.73 -13.93
CA LEU A 48 12.16 14.81 -13.19
C LEU A 48 12.64 16.20 -13.61
N SER A 49 13.76 16.33 -14.30
CA SER A 49 14.35 17.61 -14.67
C SER A 49 13.48 18.42 -15.65
N ASN A 50 12.61 17.73 -16.40
CA ASN A 50 11.72 18.32 -17.39
C ASN A 50 10.31 18.57 -16.89
N MET A 51 9.98 18.23 -15.64
CA MET A 51 8.65 18.43 -15.06
C MET A 51 8.44 19.89 -14.67
N GLN A 52 7.30 20.48 -15.08
CA GLN A 52 6.91 21.80 -14.60
C GLN A 52 6.38 21.73 -13.15
N ILE A 53 6.54 22.82 -12.40
CA ILE A 53 6.01 22.90 -11.03
C ILE A 53 4.48 22.77 -11.08
N GLY A 54 3.93 21.80 -10.37
CA GLY A 54 2.51 21.48 -10.36
C GLY A 54 2.02 20.59 -11.51
N GLU A 55 2.91 20.17 -12.43
CA GLU A 55 2.57 19.15 -13.43
C GLU A 55 2.51 17.78 -12.76
N VAL A 56 1.30 17.23 -12.68
CA VAL A 56 1.13 15.79 -12.43
C VAL A 56 1.42 15.10 -13.74
N SER A 57 2.32 14.11 -13.76
CA SER A 57 2.60 13.30 -14.96
C SER A 57 1.29 12.94 -15.68
N THR A 58 1.03 13.61 -16.79
CA THR A 58 -0.13 13.38 -17.66
C THR A 58 0.17 12.34 -18.73
N GLY A 59 1.14 11.45 -18.47
CA GLY A 59 1.41 10.31 -19.33
C GLY A 59 0.10 9.62 -19.73
N ASN A 60 0.04 9.07 -20.93
CA ASN A 60 -1.15 8.37 -21.41
C ASN A 60 -1.53 7.25 -20.42
N GLU A 61 -2.46 7.53 -19.52
CA GLU A 61 -2.89 6.60 -18.47
C GLU A 61 -3.61 5.36 -19.03
N LEU A 62 -4.07 5.42 -20.30
CA LEU A 62 -4.84 4.33 -20.92
C LEU A 62 -4.13 2.97 -20.86
N PRO A 63 -2.81 2.83 -21.12
CA PRO A 63 -2.12 1.56 -20.95
C PRO A 63 -2.18 1.03 -19.52
N THR A 64 -2.02 1.89 -18.52
CA THR A 64 -2.12 1.52 -17.09
C THR A 64 -3.50 0.93 -16.79
N TYR A 65 -4.57 1.58 -17.21
CA TYR A 65 -5.95 1.09 -17.03
C TYR A 65 -6.18 -0.24 -17.75
N ALA A 66 -5.71 -0.37 -18.98
CA ALA A 66 -5.87 -1.60 -19.76
C ALA A 66 -5.14 -2.79 -19.13
N ILE A 67 -3.90 -2.58 -18.67
CA ILE A 67 -3.08 -3.63 -18.06
C ILE A 67 -3.66 -4.03 -16.70
N PHE A 68 -3.96 -3.08 -15.81
CA PHE A 68 -4.57 -3.40 -14.51
C PHE A 68 -5.96 -4.01 -14.66
N GLY A 69 -6.76 -3.56 -15.62
CA GLY A 69 -8.05 -4.16 -15.96
C GLY A 69 -7.90 -5.61 -16.43
N GLY A 70 -6.98 -5.88 -17.35
CA GLY A 70 -6.66 -7.23 -17.81
C GLY A 70 -6.15 -8.14 -16.69
N LEU A 71 -5.26 -7.63 -15.85
CA LEU A 71 -4.76 -8.37 -14.68
C LEU A 71 -5.86 -8.63 -13.65
N ALA A 72 -6.80 -7.68 -13.45
CA ALA A 72 -7.94 -7.88 -12.57
C ALA A 72 -8.83 -9.02 -13.08
N VAL A 73 -9.18 -9.02 -14.36
CA VAL A 73 -9.96 -10.09 -14.97
C VAL A 73 -9.23 -11.44 -14.84
N LEU A 74 -7.94 -11.49 -15.22
CA LEU A 74 -7.16 -12.73 -15.16
C LEU A 74 -7.02 -13.25 -13.72
N THR A 75 -6.71 -12.38 -12.75
CA THR A 75 -6.60 -12.75 -11.34
C THR A 75 -7.93 -13.27 -10.81
N MET A 76 -9.04 -12.60 -11.13
CA MET A 76 -10.38 -13.03 -10.73
C MET A 76 -10.74 -14.37 -11.36
N MET A 77 -10.48 -14.59 -12.65
CA MET A 77 -10.75 -15.87 -13.32
C MET A 77 -9.97 -17.02 -12.67
N LEU A 78 -8.67 -16.85 -12.42
CA LEU A 78 -7.83 -17.85 -11.75
C LEU A 78 -8.30 -18.14 -10.33
N THR A 79 -8.69 -17.09 -9.58
CA THR A 79 -9.13 -17.21 -8.19
C THR A 79 -10.53 -17.83 -8.10
N MET A 80 -11.48 -17.41 -8.96
CA MET A 80 -12.85 -17.94 -8.97
C MET A 80 -12.87 -19.41 -9.35
N ARG A 81 -11.98 -19.83 -10.24
CA ARG A 81 -11.86 -21.24 -10.63
C ARG A 81 -11.55 -22.16 -9.45
N ASP A 82 -10.63 -21.74 -8.57
CA ASP A 82 -10.06 -22.65 -7.57
C ASP A 82 -10.42 -22.25 -6.13
N ASN A 83 -10.74 -20.97 -5.88
CA ASN A 83 -10.88 -20.39 -4.54
C ASN A 83 -12.07 -19.41 -4.42
N VAL A 84 -13.20 -19.66 -5.12
CA VAL A 84 -14.39 -18.80 -5.04
C VAL A 84 -14.87 -18.60 -3.61
N ARG A 85 -14.77 -19.61 -2.75
CA ARG A 85 -15.12 -19.52 -1.33
C ARG A 85 -14.21 -18.51 -0.60
N GLY A 86 -12.93 -18.43 -0.97
CA GLY A 86 -12.00 -17.45 -0.45
C GLY A 86 -12.48 -16.03 -0.74
N LEU A 87 -12.80 -15.71 -1.99
CA LEU A 87 -13.33 -14.42 -2.38
C LEU A 87 -14.66 -14.08 -1.66
N ALA A 88 -15.55 -15.07 -1.51
CA ALA A 88 -16.82 -14.88 -0.81
C ALA A 88 -16.63 -14.45 0.67
N THR A 89 -15.50 -14.80 1.31
CA THR A 89 -15.21 -14.35 2.68
C THR A 89 -14.99 -12.85 2.81
N LEU A 90 -14.70 -12.16 1.69
CA LEU A 90 -14.57 -10.69 1.66
C LEU A 90 -15.92 -9.97 1.79
N LEU A 91 -17.03 -10.66 1.58
CA LEU A 91 -18.39 -10.08 1.75
C LEU A 91 -18.70 -9.87 3.24
N THR A 92 -17.81 -9.20 3.96
CA THR A 92 -18.04 -8.80 5.34
C THR A 92 -18.71 -7.43 5.39
N PRO A 93 -19.54 -7.14 6.41
CA PRO A 93 -20.16 -5.83 6.54
C PRO A 93 -19.17 -4.68 6.43
N ALA A 94 -17.97 -4.82 6.99
CA ALA A 94 -16.93 -3.80 6.94
C ALA A 94 -16.51 -3.47 5.51
N PHE A 95 -16.17 -4.48 4.69
CA PHE A 95 -15.76 -4.24 3.30
C PHE A 95 -16.95 -3.82 2.42
N VAL A 96 -18.12 -4.42 2.62
CA VAL A 96 -19.33 -4.08 1.83
C VAL A 96 -19.75 -2.63 2.07
N LEU A 97 -19.79 -2.18 3.33
CA LEU A 97 -20.12 -0.80 3.66
C LEU A 97 -19.06 0.18 3.15
N PHE A 98 -17.77 -0.17 3.28
CA PHE A 98 -16.69 0.67 2.78
C PHE A 98 -16.75 0.84 1.26
N ILE A 99 -16.85 -0.25 0.49
CA ILE A 99 -16.94 -0.19 -0.98
C ILE A 99 -18.26 0.46 -1.43
N GLY A 100 -19.36 0.16 -0.75
CA GLY A 100 -20.67 0.79 -1.04
C GLY A 100 -20.63 2.30 -0.85
N TRP A 101 -20.04 2.78 0.25
CA TRP A 101 -19.87 4.21 0.48
C TRP A 101 -18.91 4.86 -0.51
N LEU A 102 -17.82 4.18 -0.87
CA LEU A 102 -16.91 4.62 -1.91
C LEU A 102 -17.66 4.85 -3.24
N CYS A 103 -18.51 3.90 -3.66
CA CYS A 103 -19.35 4.07 -4.85
C CYS A 103 -20.30 5.26 -4.74
N VAL A 104 -20.94 5.46 -3.56
CA VAL A 104 -21.82 6.61 -3.32
C VAL A 104 -21.06 7.93 -3.49
N THR A 105 -19.84 8.03 -2.95
CA THR A 105 -19.04 9.27 -3.06
C THR A 105 -18.50 9.53 -4.47
N VAL A 106 -18.33 8.50 -5.29
CA VAL A 106 -18.06 8.67 -6.72
C VAL A 106 -19.25 9.30 -7.44
N LEU A 107 -20.47 8.84 -7.14
CA LEU A 107 -21.71 9.36 -7.77
C LEU A 107 -22.04 10.79 -7.31
N LEU A 108 -21.70 11.14 -6.05
CA LEU A 108 -21.92 12.46 -5.47
C LEU A 108 -20.71 13.40 -5.65
N SER A 109 -19.76 13.03 -6.48
CA SER A 109 -18.52 13.78 -6.67
C SER A 109 -18.77 15.16 -7.29
N PHE A 110 -17.96 16.13 -6.84
CA PHE A 110 -17.88 17.46 -7.44
C PHE A 110 -17.38 17.43 -8.90
N ASP A 111 -16.47 16.49 -9.21
CA ASP A 111 -16.02 16.17 -10.58
C ASP A 111 -16.25 14.67 -10.85
N PRO A 112 -17.46 14.30 -11.35
CA PRO A 112 -17.80 12.90 -11.59
C PRO A 112 -16.88 12.23 -12.62
N SER A 113 -16.41 12.94 -13.62
CA SER A 113 -15.57 12.38 -14.70
C SER A 113 -14.22 11.92 -14.17
N THR A 114 -13.54 12.76 -13.41
CA THR A 114 -12.27 12.45 -12.74
C THR A 114 -12.46 11.37 -11.68
N SER A 115 -13.54 11.45 -10.90
CA SER A 115 -13.85 10.48 -9.85
C SER A 115 -14.08 9.08 -10.42
N ILE A 116 -14.90 8.92 -11.46
CA ILE A 116 -15.16 7.64 -12.11
C ILE A 116 -13.88 7.06 -12.71
N ARG A 117 -13.09 7.90 -13.41
CA ARG A 117 -11.82 7.48 -13.99
C ARG A 117 -10.87 6.94 -12.90
N ARG A 118 -10.62 7.71 -11.84
CA ARG A 118 -9.73 7.29 -10.73
C ARG A 118 -10.28 6.08 -9.98
N PHE A 119 -11.59 6.02 -9.76
CA PHE A 119 -12.25 4.88 -9.13
C PHE A 119 -12.09 3.59 -9.92
N SER A 120 -12.22 3.62 -11.25
CA SER A 120 -12.11 2.41 -12.06
C SER A 120 -10.74 1.73 -11.91
N LEU A 121 -9.64 2.48 -11.88
CA LEU A 121 -8.32 1.92 -11.63
C LEU A 121 -8.17 1.43 -10.18
N THR A 122 -8.64 2.22 -9.20
CA THR A 122 -8.63 1.79 -7.78
C THR A 122 -9.43 0.51 -7.57
N ALA A 123 -10.59 0.36 -8.22
CA ALA A 123 -11.40 -0.86 -8.16
C ALA A 123 -10.67 -2.06 -8.79
N CYS A 124 -10.00 -1.89 -9.93
CA CYS A 124 -9.15 -2.93 -10.51
C CYS A 124 -8.02 -3.35 -9.56
N VAL A 125 -7.35 -2.39 -8.94
CA VAL A 125 -6.27 -2.66 -7.97
C VAL A 125 -6.80 -3.40 -6.74
N ILE A 126 -7.92 -2.99 -6.18
CA ILE A 126 -8.55 -3.70 -5.04
C ILE A 126 -8.92 -5.13 -5.46
N ALA A 127 -9.51 -5.33 -6.63
CA ALA A 127 -9.86 -6.66 -7.13
C ALA A 127 -8.61 -7.54 -7.31
N VAL A 128 -7.57 -7.03 -7.98
CA VAL A 128 -6.31 -7.77 -8.16
C VAL A 128 -5.73 -8.17 -6.80
N THR A 129 -5.53 -7.19 -5.90
CA THR A 129 -4.87 -7.42 -4.61
C THR A 129 -5.67 -8.34 -3.70
N ALA A 130 -7.00 -8.33 -3.79
CA ALA A 130 -7.88 -9.26 -3.10
C ALA A 130 -7.68 -10.71 -3.57
N GLY A 131 -7.41 -10.93 -4.86
CA GLY A 131 -7.16 -12.26 -5.42
C GLY A 131 -5.72 -12.74 -5.24
N LEU A 132 -4.73 -11.85 -5.16
CA LEU A 132 -3.31 -12.23 -5.17
C LEU A 132 -2.93 -13.30 -4.13
N PRO A 133 -3.27 -13.18 -2.83
CA PRO A 133 -2.89 -14.20 -1.85
C PRO A 133 -3.54 -15.56 -2.10
N LEU A 134 -4.68 -15.59 -2.80
CA LEU A 134 -5.40 -16.82 -3.14
C LEU A 134 -4.83 -17.55 -4.37
N LEU A 135 -3.94 -16.92 -5.14
CA LEU A 135 -3.25 -17.57 -6.25
C LEU A 135 -2.24 -18.62 -5.77
N ALA A 136 -1.61 -18.41 -4.62
CA ALA A 136 -0.65 -19.34 -4.05
C ALA A 136 -1.38 -20.52 -3.36
N ARG A 137 -0.85 -21.72 -3.53
CA ARG A 137 -1.39 -22.94 -2.91
C ARG A 137 -0.85 -23.18 -1.50
N SER A 138 0.29 -22.54 -1.18
CA SER A 138 0.93 -22.67 0.13
C SER A 138 1.60 -21.36 0.53
N GLN A 139 1.85 -21.19 1.83
CA GLN A 139 2.64 -20.05 2.33
C GLN A 139 4.07 -20.04 1.76
N HIS A 140 4.66 -21.22 1.56
CA HIS A 140 6.00 -21.35 0.99
C HIS A 140 6.05 -20.82 -0.46
N GLU A 141 5.02 -21.10 -1.26
CA GLU A 141 4.90 -20.62 -2.63
C GLU A 141 4.72 -19.10 -2.67
N LEU A 142 3.83 -18.57 -1.81
CA LEU A 142 3.61 -17.12 -1.68
C LEU A 142 4.91 -16.39 -1.29
N MET A 143 5.63 -16.91 -0.31
CA MET A 143 6.93 -16.35 0.09
C MET A 143 7.99 -16.45 -1.01
N ARG A 144 7.96 -17.50 -1.82
CA ARG A 144 8.86 -17.61 -2.98
C ARG A 144 8.59 -16.51 -4.00
N TRP A 145 7.32 -16.27 -4.32
CA TRP A 145 6.94 -15.22 -5.28
C TRP A 145 7.23 -13.82 -4.75
N LEU A 146 6.94 -13.55 -3.48
CA LEU A 146 7.32 -12.30 -2.82
C LEU A 146 8.84 -12.07 -2.85
N SER A 147 9.62 -13.13 -2.61
CA SER A 147 11.08 -13.07 -2.66
C SER A 147 11.60 -12.75 -4.06
N ILE A 148 11.04 -13.40 -5.10
CA ILE A 148 11.41 -13.13 -6.50
C ILE A 148 11.08 -11.67 -6.86
N ALA A 149 9.86 -11.21 -6.58
CA ALA A 149 9.45 -9.84 -6.88
C ALA A 149 10.33 -8.82 -6.17
N GLY A 150 10.63 -9.01 -4.88
CA GLY A 150 11.48 -8.12 -4.11
C GLY A 150 12.93 -8.07 -4.61
N LEU A 151 13.52 -9.23 -4.96
CA LEU A 151 14.87 -9.29 -5.53
C LEU A 151 14.96 -8.63 -6.90
N VAL A 152 13.95 -8.80 -7.77
CA VAL A 152 13.89 -8.14 -9.08
C VAL A 152 13.76 -6.63 -8.93
N LEU A 153 12.91 -6.14 -8.02
CA LEU A 153 12.81 -4.71 -7.74
C LEU A 153 14.14 -4.13 -7.24
N LEU A 154 14.76 -4.78 -6.25
CA LEU A 154 16.05 -4.33 -5.72
C LEU A 154 17.11 -4.31 -6.81
N ALA A 155 17.20 -5.36 -7.63
CA ALA A 155 18.13 -5.40 -8.76
C ALA A 155 17.88 -4.24 -9.73
N ALA A 156 16.61 -3.96 -10.08
CA ALA A 156 16.25 -2.82 -10.95
C ALA A 156 16.66 -1.48 -10.34
N CYS A 157 16.37 -1.24 -9.05
CA CYS A 157 16.74 0.00 -8.36
C CYS A 157 18.26 0.21 -8.30
N PHE A 158 19.02 -0.82 -7.93
CA PHE A 158 20.49 -0.71 -7.85
C PHE A 158 21.15 -0.61 -9.24
N LEU A 159 20.63 -1.32 -10.24
CA LEU A 159 21.09 -1.14 -11.62
C LEU A 159 20.80 0.27 -12.12
N GLY A 160 19.63 0.84 -11.81
CA GLY A 160 19.32 2.24 -12.12
C GLY A 160 20.32 3.21 -11.50
N ILE A 161 20.66 3.04 -10.22
CA ILE A 161 21.65 3.88 -9.54
C ILE A 161 23.04 3.76 -10.19
N LEU A 162 23.44 2.58 -10.64
CA LEU A 162 24.76 2.34 -11.23
C LEU A 162 24.85 2.79 -12.70
N LEU A 163 23.79 2.57 -13.48
CA LEU A 163 23.81 2.76 -14.94
C LEU A 163 23.20 4.10 -15.38
N ALA A 164 22.22 4.62 -14.61
CA ALA A 164 21.50 5.85 -14.91
C ALA A 164 21.24 6.67 -13.63
N PRO A 165 22.29 7.11 -12.89
CA PRO A 165 22.14 7.79 -11.60
C PRO A 165 21.27 9.05 -11.71
N HIS A 166 21.31 9.78 -12.82
CA HIS A 166 20.50 10.97 -13.06
C HIS A 166 18.97 10.68 -13.09
N LEU A 167 18.58 9.43 -13.32
CA LEU A 167 17.18 8.97 -13.30
C LEU A 167 16.79 8.24 -12.02
N ALA A 168 17.76 7.87 -11.17
CA ALA A 168 17.55 7.06 -9.98
C ALA A 168 17.87 7.80 -8.67
N ILE A 169 18.45 9.00 -8.75
CA ILE A 169 18.83 9.85 -7.62
C ILE A 169 18.24 11.23 -7.89
N HIS A 170 17.69 11.88 -6.85
CA HIS A 170 17.21 13.25 -6.96
C HIS A 170 18.35 14.21 -7.29
N LEU A 171 18.12 15.16 -8.19
CA LEU A 171 19.10 16.15 -8.64
C LEU A 171 18.79 17.54 -8.11
N ALA A 172 19.81 18.38 -7.99
CA ALA A 172 19.61 19.80 -7.67
C ALA A 172 18.87 20.57 -8.78
N THR A 173 18.79 19.97 -9.97
CA THR A 173 18.04 20.50 -11.14
C THR A 173 16.58 20.07 -11.17
N ASP A 174 16.13 19.23 -10.24
CA ASP A 174 14.70 18.83 -10.16
C ASP A 174 13.86 20.05 -9.74
N PRO A 175 12.97 20.57 -10.62
CA PRO A 175 12.31 21.86 -10.39
C PRO A 175 11.37 21.86 -9.16
N GLN A 176 10.79 20.69 -8.83
CA GLN A 176 9.82 20.59 -7.75
C GLN A 176 10.50 20.57 -6.36
N GLU A 177 11.59 19.81 -6.21
CA GLU A 177 12.24 19.58 -4.92
C GLU A 177 13.77 19.53 -5.02
N PRO A 178 14.45 20.65 -5.39
CA PRO A 178 15.91 20.70 -5.52
C PRO A 178 16.66 20.38 -4.22
N GLY A 179 16.00 20.58 -3.07
CA GLY A 179 16.54 20.26 -1.74
C GLY A 179 16.70 18.76 -1.46
N LEU A 180 16.18 17.90 -2.31
CA LEU A 180 16.32 16.44 -2.18
C LEU A 180 17.57 15.89 -2.92
N ALA A 181 18.37 16.74 -3.55
CA ALA A 181 19.56 16.34 -4.30
C ALA A 181 20.43 15.34 -3.53
N GLY A 182 20.83 14.27 -4.21
CA GLY A 182 21.63 13.18 -3.64
C GLY A 182 20.82 12.05 -2.98
N ASN A 183 19.55 12.22 -2.71
CA ASN A 183 18.71 11.15 -2.13
C ASN A 183 18.31 10.12 -3.21
N TRP A 184 18.44 8.84 -2.88
CA TRP A 184 18.07 7.76 -3.77
C TRP A 184 16.56 7.61 -3.88
N ARG A 185 16.06 7.49 -5.10
CA ARG A 185 14.65 7.18 -5.40
C ARG A 185 14.48 5.90 -6.21
N GLY A 186 15.55 5.38 -6.82
CA GLY A 186 15.51 4.17 -7.65
C GLY A 186 14.54 4.33 -8.82
N SER A 187 13.68 3.36 -9.03
CA SER A 187 12.66 3.37 -10.08
C SER A 187 11.41 4.20 -9.72
N PHE A 188 11.31 4.70 -8.50
CA PHE A 188 10.14 5.44 -8.03
C PHE A 188 10.20 6.92 -8.41
N ALA A 189 9.03 7.56 -8.48
CA ALA A 189 8.94 8.99 -8.73
C ALA A 189 9.52 9.83 -7.56
N HIS A 190 9.39 9.33 -6.32
CA HIS A 190 9.82 10.08 -5.13
C HIS A 190 10.50 9.17 -4.09
N LYS A 191 11.52 9.72 -3.40
CA LYS A 191 12.29 9.00 -2.37
C LYS A 191 11.43 8.49 -1.19
N ASN A 192 10.32 9.14 -0.86
CA ASN A 192 9.47 8.72 0.26
C ASN A 192 8.72 7.41 -0.07
N VAL A 193 8.25 7.26 -1.31
CA VAL A 193 7.66 6.00 -1.80
C VAL A 193 8.72 4.90 -1.82
N ALA A 194 9.91 5.22 -2.34
CA ALA A 194 11.04 4.29 -2.33
C ALA A 194 11.36 3.81 -0.90
N ALA A 195 11.52 4.73 0.05
CA ALA A 195 11.81 4.42 1.44
C ALA A 195 10.71 3.56 2.09
N ALA A 196 9.43 3.85 1.82
CA ALA A 196 8.31 3.05 2.32
C ALA A 196 8.36 1.60 1.80
N ILE A 197 8.61 1.41 0.50
CA ILE A 197 8.71 0.08 -0.10
C ILE A 197 9.95 -0.66 0.42
N MET A 198 11.08 0.01 0.62
CA MET A 198 12.28 -0.63 1.20
C MET A 198 12.02 -1.12 2.63
N VAL A 199 11.25 -0.39 3.45
CA VAL A 199 10.83 -0.85 4.78
C VAL A 199 9.91 -2.07 4.68
N MET A 200 8.94 -2.07 3.77
CA MET A 200 8.07 -3.22 3.57
C MET A 200 8.83 -4.46 3.09
N LEU A 201 9.82 -4.28 2.20
CA LEU A 201 10.73 -5.36 1.77
C LEU A 201 11.58 -5.89 2.92
N LEU A 202 12.07 -5.00 3.81
CA LEU A 202 12.81 -5.40 5.01
C LEU A 202 11.96 -6.33 5.89
N PHE A 203 10.68 -6.04 6.08
CA PHE A 203 9.76 -6.91 6.84
C PHE A 203 9.56 -8.27 6.15
N PHE A 204 9.45 -8.31 4.83
CA PHE A 204 9.41 -9.57 4.09
C PHE A 204 10.75 -10.32 4.22
N GLY A 205 11.90 -9.63 4.11
CA GLY A 205 13.22 -10.22 4.26
C GLY A 205 13.42 -10.90 5.62
N ILE A 206 12.98 -10.27 6.72
CA ILE A 206 12.98 -10.87 8.06
C ILE A 206 12.15 -12.17 8.05
N SER A 207 11.00 -12.16 7.40
CA SER A 207 10.11 -13.32 7.34
C SER A 207 10.68 -14.43 6.45
N PHE A 208 11.43 -14.11 5.40
CA PHE A 208 12.16 -15.09 4.59
C PHE A 208 13.20 -15.85 5.41
N ILE A 209 13.96 -15.16 6.27
CA ILE A 209 14.93 -15.81 7.18
C ILE A 209 14.20 -16.80 8.09
N HIS A 210 13.10 -16.38 8.74
CA HIS A 210 12.34 -17.24 9.66
C HIS A 210 11.64 -18.41 8.94
N ALA A 211 11.41 -18.30 7.62
CA ALA A 211 10.88 -19.38 6.78
C ALA A 211 11.96 -20.28 6.17
N GLY A 212 13.22 -20.16 6.62
CA GLY A 212 14.34 -20.97 6.14
C GLY A 212 14.98 -20.49 4.83
N LYS A 213 14.51 -19.37 4.26
CA LYS A 213 15.06 -18.76 3.03
C LYS A 213 16.12 -17.72 3.39
N TRP A 214 17.13 -18.12 4.17
CA TRP A 214 18.05 -17.19 4.78
C TRP A 214 18.88 -16.36 3.77
N ILE A 215 19.30 -16.94 2.63
CA ILE A 215 20.09 -16.23 1.61
C ILE A 215 19.29 -15.06 1.04
N SER A 216 18.08 -15.32 0.53
CA SER A 216 17.22 -14.27 -0.01
C SER A 216 16.82 -13.26 1.07
N GLY A 217 16.58 -13.70 2.29
CA GLY A 217 16.28 -12.84 3.42
C GLY A 217 17.39 -11.87 3.75
N VAL A 218 18.65 -12.35 3.86
CA VAL A 218 19.82 -11.52 4.15
C VAL A 218 20.08 -10.51 3.02
N ILE A 219 19.97 -10.96 1.74
CA ILE A 219 20.13 -10.07 0.58
C ILE A 219 19.07 -8.95 0.60
N VAL A 220 17.79 -9.32 0.79
CA VAL A 220 16.68 -8.36 0.81
C VAL A 220 16.85 -7.37 1.97
N ILE A 221 17.16 -7.82 3.18
CA ILE A 221 17.39 -6.95 4.33
C ILE A 221 18.56 -6.02 4.08
N GLY A 222 19.71 -6.57 3.65
CA GLY A 222 20.94 -5.79 3.44
C GLY A 222 20.76 -4.71 2.37
N LEU A 223 20.24 -5.07 1.20
CA LEU A 223 20.04 -4.10 0.11
C LEU A 223 18.94 -3.08 0.44
N SER A 224 17.83 -3.50 1.03
CA SER A 224 16.75 -2.57 1.43
C SER A 224 17.23 -1.59 2.50
N SER A 225 17.99 -2.06 3.49
CA SER A 225 18.57 -1.19 4.53
C SER A 225 19.57 -0.19 3.95
N LEU A 226 20.45 -0.64 3.08
CA LEU A 226 21.41 0.23 2.39
C LEU A 226 20.69 1.29 1.56
N PHE A 227 19.69 0.89 0.78
CA PHE A 227 18.90 1.83 -0.01
C PHE A 227 18.17 2.85 0.88
N LEU A 228 17.55 2.40 1.98
CA LEU A 228 16.80 3.25 2.92
C LEU A 228 17.71 4.33 3.54
N LEU A 229 18.97 4.02 3.83
CA LEU A 229 19.95 4.99 4.33
C LEU A 229 20.20 6.10 3.32
N PHE A 230 20.44 5.76 2.05
CA PHE A 230 20.71 6.73 0.99
C PHE A 230 19.43 7.45 0.49
N ALA A 231 18.25 6.85 0.62
CA ALA A 231 16.99 7.54 0.37
C ALA A 231 16.67 8.62 1.43
N ALA A 232 17.41 8.62 2.55
CA ALA A 232 17.22 9.54 3.68
C ALA A 232 15.75 9.64 4.14
N GLY A 233 15.06 8.50 4.15
CA GLY A 233 13.64 8.37 4.55
C GLY A 233 13.47 8.36 6.07
N LYS A 234 13.67 9.49 6.75
CA LYS A 234 13.66 9.58 8.23
C LYS A 234 12.39 9.03 8.85
N SER A 235 11.21 9.45 8.36
CA SER A 235 9.91 8.97 8.86
C SER A 235 9.76 7.46 8.68
N SER A 236 10.09 6.93 7.50
CA SER A 236 10.03 5.50 7.22
C SER A 236 10.95 4.68 8.12
N LEU A 237 12.17 5.16 8.38
CA LEU A 237 13.12 4.49 9.28
C LEU A 237 12.62 4.48 10.73
N THR A 238 12.13 5.62 11.23
CA THR A 238 11.59 5.72 12.59
C THR A 238 10.37 4.80 12.77
N LEU A 239 9.45 4.82 11.81
CA LEU A 239 8.28 3.94 11.83
C LEU A 239 8.67 2.45 11.70
N CYS A 240 9.71 2.13 10.93
CA CYS A 240 10.23 0.76 10.82
C CYS A 240 10.64 0.22 12.19
N LEU A 241 11.44 0.97 12.95
CA LEU A 241 11.89 0.57 14.28
C LEU A 241 10.71 0.44 15.26
N ALA A 242 9.79 1.41 15.25
CA ALA A 242 8.59 1.37 16.08
C ALA A 242 7.73 0.12 15.78
N VAL A 243 7.51 -0.19 14.51
CA VAL A 243 6.74 -1.37 14.08
C VAL A 243 7.42 -2.66 14.51
N LEU A 244 8.74 -2.78 14.37
CA LEU A 244 9.48 -3.97 14.81
C LEU A 244 9.33 -4.19 16.32
N ILE A 245 9.45 -3.14 17.14
CA ILE A 245 9.28 -3.20 18.58
C ILE A 245 7.84 -3.60 18.94
N LEU A 246 6.85 -2.88 18.42
CA LEU A 246 5.45 -3.10 18.75
C LEU A 246 4.96 -4.49 18.33
N THR A 247 5.36 -4.95 17.13
CA THR A 247 4.97 -6.29 16.67
C THR A 247 5.67 -7.41 17.43
N SER A 248 6.89 -7.19 17.96
CA SER A 248 7.53 -8.14 18.85
C SER A 248 6.77 -8.32 20.16
N LEU A 249 6.19 -7.24 20.70
CA LEU A 249 5.39 -7.29 21.92
C LEU A 249 4.07 -8.06 21.75
N THR A 250 3.54 -8.18 20.51
CA THR A 250 2.31 -8.96 20.27
C THR A 250 2.47 -10.45 20.54
N SER A 251 3.69 -10.98 20.56
CA SER A 251 3.97 -12.38 20.93
C SER A 251 3.74 -12.67 22.41
N VAL A 252 3.94 -11.66 23.26
CA VAL A 252 3.72 -11.71 24.71
C VAL A 252 2.30 -11.26 25.07
N ILE A 253 1.85 -10.16 24.46
CA ILE A 253 0.53 -9.58 24.69
C ILE A 253 -0.49 -10.28 23.78
N ARG A 254 -1.31 -11.18 24.36
CA ARG A 254 -2.29 -11.98 23.60
C ARG A 254 -3.72 -11.45 23.67
N SER A 255 -4.05 -10.65 24.69
CA SER A 255 -5.37 -10.04 24.82
C SER A 255 -5.67 -9.07 23.66
N PHE A 256 -6.82 -9.25 23.00
CA PHE A 256 -7.23 -8.36 21.90
C PHE A 256 -7.31 -6.89 22.34
N ALA A 257 -7.91 -6.60 23.50
CA ALA A 257 -8.00 -5.24 24.02
C ALA A 257 -6.62 -4.62 24.26
N ALA A 258 -5.67 -5.39 24.84
CA ALA A 258 -4.31 -4.90 25.05
C ALA A 258 -3.56 -4.69 23.73
N ARG A 259 -3.77 -5.53 22.70
CA ARG A 259 -3.23 -5.31 21.34
C ARG A 259 -3.82 -4.07 20.69
N VAL A 260 -5.13 -3.81 20.85
CA VAL A 260 -5.77 -2.58 20.38
C VAL A 260 -5.08 -1.35 20.98
N VAL A 261 -4.91 -1.33 22.32
CA VAL A 261 -4.22 -0.23 23.00
C VAL A 261 -2.77 -0.12 22.51
N LEU A 262 -2.03 -1.22 22.49
CA LEU A 262 -0.62 -1.24 22.07
C LEU A 262 -0.42 -0.68 20.65
N LEU A 263 -1.25 -1.10 19.69
CA LEU A 263 -1.03 -0.82 18.29
C LEU A 263 -1.79 0.41 17.79
N LEU A 264 -2.91 0.80 18.41
CA LEU A 264 -3.66 1.97 17.96
C LEU A 264 -3.39 3.25 18.76
N THR A 265 -2.84 3.17 19.97
CA THR A 265 -2.41 4.38 20.70
C THR A 265 -1.35 5.18 19.93
N PRO A 266 -0.27 4.56 19.39
CA PRO A 266 0.69 5.31 18.56
C PRO A 266 0.05 5.94 17.32
N LEU A 267 -0.90 5.25 16.67
CA LEU A 267 -1.64 5.81 15.54
C LEU A 267 -2.43 7.08 15.94
N ALA A 268 -3.12 7.02 17.08
CA ALA A 268 -3.85 8.18 17.60
C ALA A 268 -2.89 9.33 17.92
N LEU A 269 -1.76 9.05 18.58
CA LEU A 269 -0.75 10.05 18.89
C LEU A 269 -0.14 10.69 17.65
N LEU A 270 0.17 9.90 16.62
CA LEU A 270 0.69 10.42 15.34
C LEU A 270 -0.29 11.42 14.72
N ASN A 271 -1.59 11.11 14.66
CA ASN A 271 -2.59 12.03 14.10
C ASN A 271 -2.87 13.23 15.01
N LEU A 272 -2.87 13.05 16.33
CA LEU A 272 -3.04 14.18 17.28
C LEU A 272 -1.87 15.16 17.24
N LEU A 273 -0.64 14.65 17.14
CA LEU A 273 0.58 15.46 17.10
C LEU A 273 0.93 15.97 15.69
N SER A 274 0.18 15.57 14.66
CA SER A 274 0.28 16.12 13.30
C SER A 274 -0.95 17.01 13.00
N VAL A 275 -1.94 16.50 12.32
CA VAL A 275 -3.16 17.25 11.95
C VAL A 275 -3.87 17.86 13.16
N GLY A 276 -3.85 17.18 14.32
CA GLY A 276 -4.47 17.68 15.57
C GLY A 276 -3.87 18.98 16.07
N THR A 277 -2.60 19.29 15.78
CA THR A 277 -1.94 20.55 16.17
C THR A 277 -2.56 21.77 15.51
N VAL A 278 -3.14 21.61 14.33
CA VAL A 278 -3.85 22.69 13.63
C VAL A 278 -5.20 22.99 14.30
N MET A 279 -5.82 21.97 14.92
CA MET A 279 -7.13 22.10 15.55
C MET A 279 -7.06 22.60 17.00
N ASN A 280 -5.93 22.40 17.67
CA ASN A 280 -5.79 22.67 19.10
C ASN A 280 -4.40 23.23 19.44
N SER A 281 -4.37 24.46 19.97
CA SER A 281 -3.13 25.15 20.36
C SER A 281 -2.35 24.45 21.48
N GLY A 282 -3.03 23.71 22.36
CA GLY A 282 -2.38 22.92 23.40
C GLY A 282 -1.59 21.75 22.82
N LEU A 283 -2.14 21.08 21.78
CA LEU A 283 -1.42 20.03 21.04
C LEU A 283 -0.22 20.62 20.27
N ALA A 284 -0.39 21.80 19.68
CA ALA A 284 0.71 22.53 19.03
C ALA A 284 1.85 22.84 20.02
N ALA A 285 1.52 23.31 21.22
CA ALA A 285 2.51 23.57 22.27
C ALA A 285 3.25 22.29 22.70
N ILE A 286 2.52 21.16 22.83
CA ILE A 286 3.14 19.85 23.16
C ILE A 286 4.08 19.41 22.02
N ALA A 287 3.65 19.53 20.77
CA ALA A 287 4.46 19.14 19.61
C ALA A 287 5.77 19.95 19.53
N GLN A 288 5.75 21.23 19.91
CA GLN A 288 6.95 22.10 19.98
C GLN A 288 7.95 21.68 21.07
N LEU A 289 7.51 20.97 22.12
CA LEU A 289 8.40 20.47 23.16
C LEU A 289 9.13 19.19 22.74
N LEU A 290 8.66 18.51 21.69
CA LEU A 290 9.28 17.31 21.19
C LEU A 290 10.44 17.68 20.24
N PRO A 291 11.48 16.84 20.13
CA PRO A 291 12.59 17.05 19.18
C PRO A 291 12.14 16.70 17.74
N LEU A 292 11.00 17.25 17.33
CA LEU A 292 10.39 17.10 16.02
C LEU A 292 10.41 18.44 15.31
N ASP A 293 10.55 18.42 13.99
CA ASP A 293 10.30 19.62 13.19
C ASP A 293 8.79 19.93 13.23
N ALA A 294 8.39 20.84 14.12
CA ALA A 294 7.00 21.22 14.34
C ALA A 294 6.38 21.97 13.13
N SER A 295 7.19 22.40 12.16
CA SER A 295 6.69 22.95 10.88
C SER A 295 6.18 21.85 9.96
N PHE A 296 6.54 20.59 10.24
CA PHE A 296 6.24 19.44 9.36
C PHE A 296 6.54 19.76 7.88
N THR A 297 7.62 20.50 7.61
CA THR A 297 8.02 20.92 6.27
C THR A 297 6.91 21.62 5.47
N GLY A 298 6.16 22.53 6.11
CA GLY A 298 5.09 23.31 5.47
C GLY A 298 3.71 22.62 5.41
N ARG A 299 3.59 21.41 5.92
CA ARG A 299 2.31 20.64 5.88
C ARG A 299 1.22 21.25 6.76
N VAL A 300 1.56 22.05 7.76
CA VAL A 300 0.61 22.72 8.66
C VAL A 300 -0.37 23.58 7.86
N ASP A 301 0.10 24.33 6.87
CA ASP A 301 -0.76 25.17 6.02
C ASP A 301 -1.69 24.31 5.15
N ILE A 302 -1.17 23.20 4.61
CA ILE A 302 -1.97 22.22 3.83
C ILE A 302 -3.06 21.62 4.71
N TRP A 303 -2.75 21.22 5.95
CA TRP A 303 -3.74 20.66 6.87
C TRP A 303 -4.79 21.68 7.29
N SER A 304 -4.36 22.93 7.55
CA SER A 304 -5.29 24.02 7.89
C SER A 304 -6.30 24.26 6.76
N PHE A 305 -5.82 24.36 5.52
CA PHE A 305 -6.66 24.52 4.34
C PHE A 305 -7.61 23.30 4.15
N ALA A 306 -7.08 22.08 4.27
CA ALA A 306 -7.84 20.86 4.13
C ALA A 306 -8.96 20.72 5.18
N LEU A 307 -8.65 21.02 6.46
CA LEU A 307 -9.62 21.00 7.56
C LEU A 307 -10.71 22.07 7.38
N GLN A 308 -10.33 23.27 6.97
CA GLN A 308 -11.28 24.34 6.68
C GLN A 308 -12.22 23.95 5.53
N SER A 309 -11.67 23.37 4.46
CA SER A 309 -12.45 22.87 3.33
C SER A 309 -13.43 21.75 3.75
N LEU A 310 -12.97 20.82 4.59
CA LEU A 310 -13.78 19.70 5.07
C LEU A 310 -15.01 20.17 5.85
N GLN A 311 -14.95 21.27 6.60
CA GLN A 311 -16.08 21.77 7.39
C GLN A 311 -17.35 21.98 6.57
N SER A 312 -17.23 22.34 5.29
CA SER A 312 -18.37 22.56 4.39
C SER A 312 -18.95 21.26 3.81
N LYS A 313 -18.25 20.11 3.94
CA LYS A 313 -18.57 18.83 3.29
C LYS A 313 -18.40 17.60 4.21
N LEU A 314 -18.73 17.74 5.49
CA LEU A 314 -18.53 16.69 6.51
C LEU A 314 -19.20 15.36 6.17
N ALA A 315 -20.36 15.37 5.53
CA ALA A 315 -21.14 14.17 5.29
C ALA A 315 -20.64 13.33 4.12
N THR A 316 -20.31 13.95 2.98
CA THR A 316 -19.95 13.22 1.74
C THR A 316 -18.54 13.50 1.24
N GLY A 317 -17.88 14.50 1.80
CA GLY A 317 -16.68 15.06 1.20
C GLY A 317 -16.96 15.74 -0.15
N TYR A 318 -15.94 15.94 -0.93
CA TYR A 318 -16.02 16.51 -2.29
C TYR A 318 -16.21 15.44 -3.38
N GLY A 319 -16.29 14.17 -2.98
CA GLY A 319 -16.29 13.04 -3.89
C GLY A 319 -14.93 12.35 -3.97
N PHE A 320 -14.97 11.05 -4.26
CA PHE A 320 -13.76 10.23 -4.32
C PHE A 320 -12.69 10.84 -5.23
N ALA A 321 -11.51 11.10 -4.67
CA ALA A 321 -10.32 11.59 -5.37
C ALA A 321 -10.55 12.82 -6.26
N SER A 322 -11.54 13.68 -5.95
CA SER A 322 -11.90 14.85 -6.77
C SER A 322 -11.65 16.20 -6.11
N PHE A 323 -10.99 16.24 -4.95
CA PHE A 323 -10.66 17.49 -4.26
C PHE A 323 -9.40 18.15 -4.83
N TRP A 324 -8.24 17.47 -4.71
CA TRP A 324 -6.96 18.00 -5.15
C TRP A 324 -6.85 18.05 -6.68
N GLY A 325 -6.35 19.18 -7.20
CA GLY A 325 -6.21 19.39 -8.65
C GLY A 325 -7.54 19.61 -9.39
N SER A 326 -8.66 19.81 -8.68
CA SER A 326 -9.97 20.04 -9.26
C SER A 326 -10.39 21.50 -9.26
N SER A 327 -11.49 21.82 -9.93
CA SER A 327 -12.13 23.14 -9.87
C SER A 327 -12.63 23.51 -8.47
N ALA A 328 -12.73 22.56 -7.54
CA ALA A 328 -13.07 22.83 -6.14
C ALA A 328 -12.05 23.76 -5.46
N ILE A 329 -10.80 23.77 -5.92
CA ILE A 329 -9.72 24.61 -5.40
C ILE A 329 -9.32 25.73 -6.39
N GLN A 330 -10.06 25.97 -7.47
CA GLN A 330 -9.76 27.04 -8.44
C GLN A 330 -10.11 28.44 -7.93
N SER A 331 -11.04 28.58 -6.99
CA SER A 331 -11.40 29.83 -6.34
C SER A 331 -10.76 29.92 -4.95
N LEU A 332 -9.42 29.98 -4.92
CA LEU A 332 -8.66 30.05 -3.67
C LEU A 332 -8.74 31.46 -3.08
N PRO A 333 -8.81 31.58 -1.73
CA PRO A 333 -8.62 32.86 -1.06
C PRO A 333 -7.25 33.45 -1.37
N GLU A 334 -7.16 34.78 -1.37
CA GLU A 334 -5.91 35.51 -1.52
C GLU A 334 -4.84 35.00 -0.56
N GLY A 335 -3.62 34.72 -1.04
CA GLY A 335 -2.51 34.17 -0.26
C GLY A 335 -2.52 32.63 -0.08
N LYS A 336 -3.44 31.91 -0.74
CA LYS A 336 -3.49 30.43 -0.72
C LYS A 336 -3.29 29.80 -2.11
N GLU A 337 -2.70 30.52 -3.04
CA GLU A 337 -2.48 30.08 -4.43
C GLU A 337 -1.61 28.82 -4.49
N TRP A 338 -0.74 28.61 -3.50
CA TRP A 338 0.09 27.40 -3.36
C TRP A 338 -0.74 26.12 -3.25
N ALA A 339 -1.96 26.17 -2.70
CA ALA A 339 -2.83 25.00 -2.58
C ALA A 339 -3.30 24.48 -3.94
N GLY A 340 -3.28 25.33 -4.98
CA GLY A 340 -3.55 24.91 -6.36
C GLY A 340 -2.52 23.92 -6.92
N PHE A 341 -1.32 23.90 -6.36
CA PHE A 341 -0.24 22.99 -6.73
C PHE A 341 -0.16 21.73 -5.85
N ALA A 342 -0.90 21.70 -4.73
CA ALA A 342 -0.91 20.54 -3.86
C ALA A 342 -1.70 19.37 -4.51
N SER A 343 -1.10 18.19 -4.53
CA SER A 343 -1.71 16.97 -5.04
C SER A 343 -2.40 16.12 -3.96
N HIS A 344 -2.07 16.36 -2.69
CA HIS A 344 -2.61 15.66 -1.51
C HIS A 344 -2.22 16.40 -0.20
N SER A 345 -2.86 15.99 0.92
CA SER A 345 -2.59 16.60 2.23
C SER A 345 -1.38 16.02 2.96
N HIS A 346 -0.68 15.03 2.45
CA HIS A 346 0.30 14.23 3.18
C HIS A 346 -0.27 13.58 4.46
N ASN A 347 -1.56 13.31 4.48
CA ASN A 347 -2.23 12.52 5.52
C ASN A 347 -3.41 11.78 4.90
N GLY A 348 -3.27 10.46 4.75
CA GLY A 348 -4.27 9.62 4.06
C GLY A 348 -5.63 9.60 4.77
N TYR A 349 -5.68 9.84 6.09
CA TYR A 349 -6.95 9.93 6.82
C TYR A 349 -7.68 11.23 6.48
N LEU A 350 -6.96 12.35 6.43
CA LEU A 350 -7.52 13.64 6.08
C LEU A 350 -7.98 13.66 4.60
N ASP A 351 -7.19 13.10 3.69
CA ASP A 351 -7.58 12.99 2.27
C ASP A 351 -8.79 12.08 2.07
N THR A 352 -8.90 11.01 2.86
CA THR A 352 -10.11 10.18 2.87
C THR A 352 -11.33 10.97 3.34
N ALA A 353 -11.19 11.77 4.40
CA ALA A 353 -12.27 12.62 4.89
C ALA A 353 -12.67 13.70 3.86
N LEU A 354 -11.70 14.31 3.19
CA LEU A 354 -11.96 15.28 2.11
C LEU A 354 -12.71 14.65 0.93
N GLY A 355 -12.32 13.44 0.53
CA GLY A 355 -12.95 12.75 -0.60
C GLY A 355 -14.27 12.07 -0.28
N MET A 356 -14.44 11.57 0.95
CA MET A 356 -15.53 10.66 1.30
C MET A 356 -16.35 11.10 2.54
N GLY A 357 -16.03 12.24 3.12
CA GLY A 357 -16.62 12.71 4.37
C GLY A 357 -16.20 11.89 5.60
N LEU A 358 -16.74 12.27 6.77
CA LEU A 358 -16.51 11.54 8.01
C LEU A 358 -17.04 10.09 7.99
N PRO A 359 -18.19 9.79 7.36
CA PRO A 359 -18.64 8.40 7.22
C PRO A 359 -17.65 7.56 6.42
N GLY A 360 -17.08 8.10 5.32
CA GLY A 360 -16.07 7.40 4.53
C GLY A 360 -14.80 7.12 5.33
N LEU A 361 -14.32 8.07 6.12
CA LEU A 361 -13.21 7.88 7.05
C LEU A 361 -13.53 6.78 8.08
N ALA A 362 -14.75 6.79 8.65
CA ALA A 362 -15.16 5.77 9.62
C ALA A 362 -15.21 4.35 8.99
N PHE A 363 -15.77 4.21 7.79
CA PHE A 363 -15.81 2.93 7.09
C PHE A 363 -14.42 2.45 6.68
N LEU A 364 -13.54 3.35 6.20
CA LEU A 364 -12.14 3.03 5.93
C LEU A 364 -11.45 2.55 7.21
N PHE A 365 -11.60 3.26 8.33
CA PHE A 365 -10.99 2.89 9.60
C PHE A 365 -11.45 1.49 10.06
N VAL A 366 -12.75 1.20 9.96
CA VAL A 366 -13.27 -0.14 10.30
C VAL A 366 -12.71 -1.20 9.34
N ALA A 367 -12.69 -0.95 8.03
CA ALA A 367 -12.28 -1.94 7.03
C ALA A 367 -10.77 -2.17 6.99
N LEU A 368 -9.95 -1.11 7.14
CA LEU A 368 -8.50 -1.18 6.94
C LEU A 368 -7.67 -1.09 8.23
N VAL A 369 -8.28 -0.70 9.37
CA VAL A 369 -7.58 -0.64 10.65
C VAL A 369 -8.13 -1.69 11.61
N VAL A 370 -9.40 -1.62 11.97
CA VAL A 370 -10.00 -2.52 12.98
C VAL A 370 -10.07 -3.96 12.49
N LYS A 371 -10.52 -4.14 11.25
CA LYS A 371 -10.72 -5.49 10.68
C LYS A 371 -9.41 -6.26 10.51
N PRO A 372 -8.31 -5.72 9.93
CA PRO A 372 -7.05 -6.44 9.84
C PRO A 372 -6.43 -6.78 11.20
N LEU A 373 -6.59 -5.91 12.21
CA LEU A 373 -6.17 -6.20 13.58
C LEU A 373 -6.93 -7.41 14.17
N ARG A 374 -8.24 -7.47 13.92
CA ARG A 374 -9.06 -8.61 14.33
C ARG A 374 -8.70 -9.88 13.55
N ASP A 375 -8.41 -9.74 12.25
CA ASP A 375 -7.96 -10.87 11.44
C ASP A 375 -6.60 -11.39 11.90
N PHE A 376 -5.66 -10.52 12.28
CA PHE A 376 -4.41 -10.94 12.92
C PHE A 376 -4.67 -11.71 14.22
N GLN A 377 -5.55 -11.20 15.10
CA GLN A 377 -5.91 -11.91 16.35
C GLN A 377 -6.46 -13.31 16.04
N ASN A 378 -7.38 -13.42 15.10
CA ASN A 378 -7.98 -14.70 14.72
C ASN A 378 -6.94 -15.67 14.09
N ALA A 379 -6.00 -15.15 13.30
CA ALA A 379 -4.91 -15.96 12.74
C ALA A 379 -3.99 -16.50 13.85
N ASP A 380 -3.62 -15.66 14.82
CA ASP A 380 -2.78 -16.04 15.94
C ASP A 380 -3.47 -17.09 16.84
N GLU A 381 -4.74 -16.87 17.21
CA GLU A 381 -5.56 -17.82 17.98
C GLU A 381 -5.79 -19.14 17.21
N GLY A 382 -5.92 -19.08 15.89
CA GLY A 382 -6.07 -20.23 15.00
C GLY A 382 -4.77 -21.01 14.78
N GLY A 383 -3.63 -20.59 15.31
CA GLY A 383 -2.32 -21.23 15.14
C GLY A 383 -1.60 -20.82 13.86
N ASN A 384 -2.08 -19.83 13.12
CA ASN A 384 -1.45 -19.26 11.92
C ASN A 384 -0.59 -18.02 12.26
N ASN A 385 0.27 -18.12 13.27
CA ASN A 385 1.17 -17.03 13.69
C ASN A 385 2.58 -17.14 13.10
N GLY A 386 2.71 -17.76 11.95
CA GLY A 386 3.97 -17.99 11.25
C GLY A 386 4.64 -16.72 10.69
N PRO A 387 5.81 -16.89 10.04
CA PRO A 387 6.59 -15.79 9.49
C PRO A 387 5.80 -14.88 8.52
N LEU A 388 4.92 -15.45 7.72
CA LEU A 388 4.10 -14.71 6.75
C LEU A 388 3.06 -13.82 7.45
N THR A 389 2.40 -14.32 8.49
CA THR A 389 1.44 -13.55 9.28
C THR A 389 2.12 -12.34 9.94
N MET A 390 3.33 -12.54 10.47
CA MET A 390 4.12 -11.46 11.06
C MET A 390 4.60 -10.44 10.02
N ALA A 391 4.93 -10.89 8.78
CA ALA A 391 5.24 -9.99 7.69
C ALA A 391 4.05 -9.08 7.37
N PHE A 392 2.88 -9.67 7.17
CA PHE A 392 1.68 -8.91 6.86
C PHE A 392 1.24 -7.99 8.01
N LEU A 393 1.38 -8.42 9.26
CA LEU A 393 1.15 -7.56 10.42
C LEU A 393 2.05 -6.31 10.39
N ARG A 394 3.36 -6.50 10.12
CA ARG A 394 4.33 -5.41 10.07
C ARG A 394 4.05 -4.45 8.91
N VAL A 395 3.79 -4.98 7.71
CA VAL A 395 3.46 -4.17 6.53
C VAL A 395 2.16 -3.39 6.77
N TRP A 396 1.12 -4.03 7.32
CA TRP A 396 -0.13 -3.37 7.65
C TRP A 396 0.06 -2.27 8.70
N LEU A 397 0.76 -2.58 9.82
CA LEU A 397 0.97 -1.62 10.91
C LEU A 397 1.79 -0.42 10.43
N PHE A 398 2.85 -0.67 9.65
CA PHE A 398 3.64 0.38 9.02
C PHE A 398 2.78 1.26 8.11
N GLY A 399 1.93 0.65 7.28
CA GLY A 399 1.04 1.38 6.38
C GLY A 399 0.08 2.31 7.12
N ILE A 400 -0.62 1.83 8.17
CA ILE A 400 -1.54 2.70 8.93
C ILE A 400 -0.82 3.84 9.65
N TYR A 401 0.42 3.64 10.09
CA TYR A 401 1.22 4.71 10.70
C TYR A 401 1.75 5.69 9.65
N LEU A 402 2.26 5.18 8.53
CA LEU A 402 2.76 5.99 7.42
C LEU A 402 1.65 6.91 6.87
N SER A 403 0.41 6.43 6.81
CA SER A 403 -0.74 7.24 6.37
C SER A 403 -1.03 8.46 7.24
N SER A 404 -0.48 8.55 8.44
CA SER A 404 -0.53 9.79 9.23
C SER A 404 0.43 10.87 8.72
N MET A 405 1.38 10.52 7.85
CA MET A 405 2.45 11.39 7.33
C MET A 405 2.51 11.42 5.80
N GLU A 406 1.85 10.49 5.10
CA GLU A 406 1.82 10.37 3.65
C GLU A 406 0.42 9.96 3.18
N SER A 407 0.05 10.37 1.98
CA SER A 407 -1.26 10.07 1.37
C SER A 407 -1.09 9.00 0.30
N PHE A 408 -1.38 7.75 0.64
CA PHE A 408 -1.40 6.64 -0.32
C PHE A 408 -2.68 5.81 -0.27
N PHE A 409 -3.58 6.04 0.70
CA PHE A 409 -4.85 5.32 0.77
C PHE A 409 -5.69 5.61 -0.46
N LEU A 410 -6.13 4.52 -1.12
CA LEU A 410 -6.97 4.59 -2.31
C LEU A 410 -6.30 5.30 -3.51
N ASP A 411 -4.98 5.47 -3.47
CA ASP A 411 -4.24 6.11 -4.55
C ASP A 411 -3.95 5.11 -5.69
N ARG A 412 -4.95 4.94 -6.54
CA ARG A 412 -4.85 4.19 -7.81
C ARG A 412 -3.97 2.92 -7.69
N ALA A 413 -2.84 2.90 -8.42
CA ALA A 413 -1.87 1.79 -8.45
C ALA A 413 -0.56 2.14 -7.71
N ASP A 414 -0.62 3.04 -6.69
CA ASP A 414 0.55 3.37 -5.88
C ASP A 414 1.19 2.12 -5.26
N ALA A 415 2.52 2.07 -5.28
CA ALA A 415 3.30 0.94 -4.81
C ALA A 415 3.02 0.58 -3.34
N THR A 416 2.92 1.61 -2.48
CA THR A 416 2.67 1.48 -1.05
C THR A 416 1.26 0.94 -0.79
N TRP A 417 0.27 1.49 -1.53
CA TRP A 417 -1.12 1.06 -1.47
C TRP A 417 -1.31 -0.40 -1.86
N VAL A 418 -0.76 -0.81 -3.00
CA VAL A 418 -0.81 -2.20 -3.46
C VAL A 418 -0.19 -3.15 -2.44
N THR A 419 0.99 -2.84 -1.93
CA THR A 419 1.70 -3.67 -0.95
C THR A 419 0.94 -3.75 0.38
N PHE A 420 0.35 -2.64 0.83
CA PHE A 420 -0.51 -2.58 2.00
C PHE A 420 -1.76 -3.45 1.84
N LEU A 421 -2.45 -3.38 0.69
CA LEU A 421 -3.62 -4.21 0.42
C LEU A 421 -3.29 -5.71 0.39
N VAL A 422 -2.15 -6.09 -0.18
CA VAL A 422 -1.69 -7.49 -0.14
C VAL A 422 -1.55 -7.97 1.31
N ALA A 423 -1.06 -7.13 2.21
CA ALA A 423 -0.97 -7.47 3.63
C ALA A 423 -2.36 -7.54 4.30
N VAL A 424 -3.27 -6.60 4.02
CA VAL A 424 -4.65 -6.60 4.54
C VAL A 424 -5.39 -7.86 4.13
N PHE A 425 -5.38 -8.20 2.84
CA PHE A 425 -6.04 -9.41 2.34
C PHE A 425 -5.31 -10.68 2.76
N GLY A 426 -3.98 -10.63 2.86
CA GLY A 426 -3.18 -11.73 3.41
C GLY A 426 -3.59 -12.08 4.84
N LEU A 427 -3.70 -11.10 5.75
CA LEU A 427 -4.20 -11.29 7.12
C LEU A 427 -5.63 -11.83 7.12
N HIS A 428 -6.49 -11.30 6.24
CA HIS A 428 -7.86 -11.76 6.11
C HIS A 428 -7.97 -13.25 5.81
N TYR A 429 -7.17 -13.75 4.87
CA TYR A 429 -7.19 -15.16 4.49
C TYR A 429 -6.51 -16.07 5.52
N LEU A 430 -5.40 -15.63 6.11
CA LEU A 430 -4.72 -16.38 7.16
C LEU A 430 -5.58 -16.55 8.42
N ALA A 431 -6.50 -15.62 8.68
CA ALA A 431 -7.47 -15.73 9.77
C ALA A 431 -8.55 -16.81 9.53
N ARG A 432 -8.79 -17.23 8.29
CA ARG A 432 -9.91 -18.11 7.90
C ARG A 432 -9.48 -19.47 7.38
N PHE A 433 -8.33 -19.53 6.77
CA PHE A 433 -7.85 -20.76 6.18
C PHE A 433 -6.60 -21.21 6.92
N ARG A 434 -6.62 -22.44 7.45
CA ARG A 434 -5.39 -23.04 7.95
C ARG A 434 -4.44 -23.19 6.78
N ALA A 435 -3.31 -22.53 6.88
CA ALA A 435 -2.28 -22.65 5.87
C ALA A 435 -1.77 -24.09 5.83
N GLN A 436 -1.80 -24.68 4.65
CA GLN A 436 -1.03 -25.89 4.41
C GLN A 436 0.45 -25.48 4.48
N VAL A 437 1.17 -26.09 5.42
CA VAL A 437 2.60 -25.87 5.67
C VAL A 437 3.41 -26.40 4.49
#